data_d7aa719326a804afa3cfa7decb783fbe
#
_entry.id   d7aa719326a804afa3cfa7decb783fbe
#
_cell.length_a   1.000
_cell.length_b   1.000
_cell.length_c   1.000
_cell.angle_alpha   90.00
_cell.angle_beta   90.00
_cell.angle_gamma   90.00
#
_symmetry.space_group_name_H-M   'P 1'
#
loop_
_entity.id
_entity.type
_entity.pdbx_description
1 polymer ?
#
loop_
_entity_poly.entity_id
_entity_poly.type
_entity_poly.pdbx_seq_one_letter_code
_entity_poly.pdbx_strand_id
1 'polypeptide(L)'
;MKKVLVLAPHTDDGELGCGGTVARLLEEGCEVHFAVFSTCAESVPAGFPADELKTEFLSAMESYGIPAEQLILFDFQVRHFPAHRQEILEELVRLNRRIVPDLVLAPSLHDVHQDHHTIAEEAIRAFKRTSILGYEEPWNNLTFINQVYVTLEERHVEKKIAAVERYISQRGRIYASGEYIRALAMSHGVQIGRQYAEVFETERWIL
;
A
#
# COMPACT_ATOMS: atom_id res chain seq x y z
N MET A 1 -15.29 -8.51 7.65
CA MET A 1 -13.99 -8.50 6.97
C MET A 1 -12.99 -9.17 7.89
N LYS A 2 -12.25 -10.16 7.39
CA LYS A 2 -11.27 -10.92 8.20
C LYS A 2 -9.89 -10.93 7.57
N LYS A 3 -9.81 -11.00 6.24
CA LYS A 3 -8.56 -11.06 5.48
C LYS A 3 -8.44 -9.89 4.53
N VAL A 4 -7.33 -9.20 4.60
CA VAL A 4 -7.01 -8.05 3.76
C VAL A 4 -5.69 -8.31 3.03
N LEU A 5 -5.65 -7.97 1.74
CA LEU A 5 -4.45 -8.05 0.94
C LEU A 5 -4.08 -6.65 0.46
N VAL A 6 -2.91 -6.19 0.84
CA VAL A 6 -2.30 -4.95 0.33
C VAL A 6 -1.41 -5.30 -0.84
N LEU A 7 -1.64 -4.69 -1.98
CA LEU A 7 -0.80 -4.80 -3.18
C LEU A 7 0.09 -3.56 -3.25
N ALA A 8 1.38 -3.73 -3.05
CA ALA A 8 2.36 -2.67 -3.11
C ALA A 8 3.28 -2.90 -4.32
N PRO A 9 3.24 -2.04 -5.35
CA PRO A 9 4.17 -2.12 -6.46
C PRO A 9 5.64 -2.12 -6.01
N HIS A 10 5.97 -1.24 -5.07
CA HIS A 10 7.28 -1.10 -4.46
C HIS A 10 7.21 -1.26 -2.93
N THR A 11 8.33 -1.22 -2.27
CA THR A 11 8.44 -1.58 -0.85
C THR A 11 7.70 -0.64 0.11
N ASP A 12 7.58 0.65 -0.19
CA ASP A 12 7.03 1.69 0.68
C ASP A 12 5.59 2.12 0.33
N ASP A 13 5.08 1.73 -0.84
CA ASP A 13 3.79 2.20 -1.36
C ASP A 13 2.60 1.82 -0.45
N GLY A 14 2.59 0.62 0.09
CA GLY A 14 1.50 0.17 0.95
C GLY A 14 1.38 0.96 2.25
N GLU A 15 2.50 1.27 2.89
CA GLU A 15 2.54 2.10 4.09
C GLU A 15 2.17 3.55 3.78
N LEU A 16 2.68 4.09 2.67
CA LEU A 16 2.40 5.46 2.25
C LEU A 16 0.94 5.63 1.84
N GLY A 17 0.39 4.70 1.07
CA GLY A 17 -0.98 4.79 0.58
C GLY A 17 -2.05 4.46 1.63
N CYS A 18 -1.85 3.40 2.44
CA CYS A 18 -2.90 2.91 3.33
C CYS A 18 -2.44 2.45 4.72
N GLY A 19 -1.26 2.87 5.18
CA GLY A 19 -0.64 2.40 6.43
C GLY A 19 -1.46 2.69 7.70
N GLY A 20 -2.19 3.79 7.76
CA GLY A 20 -3.11 4.09 8.86
C GLY A 20 -4.30 3.14 8.90
N THR A 21 -4.85 2.83 7.73
CA THR A 21 -5.92 1.83 7.57
C THR A 21 -5.43 0.44 7.96
N VAL A 22 -4.21 0.07 7.55
CA VAL A 22 -3.58 -1.19 7.97
C VAL A 22 -3.47 -1.27 9.49
N ALA A 23 -2.97 -0.20 10.14
CA ALA A 23 -2.86 -0.17 11.60
C ALA A 23 -4.20 -0.37 12.28
N ARG A 24 -5.27 0.26 11.78
CA ARG A 24 -6.63 0.11 12.30
C ARG A 24 -7.17 -1.31 12.08
N LEU A 25 -7.00 -1.87 10.89
CA LEU A 25 -7.49 -3.22 10.58
C LEU A 25 -6.81 -4.30 11.42
N LEU A 26 -5.52 -4.15 11.70
CA LEU A 26 -4.78 -5.03 12.60
C LEU A 26 -5.31 -4.94 14.03
N GLU A 27 -5.61 -3.73 14.52
CA GLU A 27 -6.23 -3.52 15.83
C GLU A 27 -7.64 -4.15 15.91
N GLU A 28 -8.39 -4.12 14.82
CA GLU A 28 -9.71 -4.76 14.70
C GLU A 28 -9.61 -6.30 14.54
N GLY A 29 -8.40 -6.86 14.55
CA GLY A 29 -8.13 -8.30 14.48
C GLY A 29 -8.21 -8.89 13.07
N CYS A 30 -8.07 -8.08 12.03
CA CYS A 30 -7.96 -8.56 10.66
C CYS A 30 -6.58 -9.20 10.41
N GLU A 31 -6.56 -10.24 9.60
CA GLU A 31 -5.35 -10.83 9.02
C GLU A 31 -4.95 -10.00 7.80
N VAL A 32 -3.81 -9.30 7.87
CA VAL A 32 -3.33 -8.43 6.79
C VAL A 32 -2.13 -9.03 6.11
N HIS A 33 -2.23 -9.26 4.82
CA HIS A 33 -1.14 -9.71 3.96
C HIS A 33 -0.60 -8.56 3.12
N PHE A 34 0.70 -8.54 2.89
CA PHE A 34 1.35 -7.64 1.93
C PHE A 34 1.95 -8.44 0.78
N ALA A 35 1.67 -8.01 -0.44
CA ALA A 35 2.33 -8.48 -1.65
C ALA A 35 3.08 -7.32 -2.29
N VAL A 36 4.41 -7.35 -2.20
CA VAL A 36 5.33 -6.37 -2.79
C VAL A 36 5.86 -6.93 -4.11
N PHE A 37 5.68 -6.20 -5.20
CA PHE A 37 6.01 -6.70 -6.54
C PHE A 37 7.45 -6.43 -6.95
N SER A 38 8.11 -5.40 -6.41
CA SER A 38 9.54 -5.13 -6.61
C SER A 38 10.23 -4.81 -5.29
N THR A 39 11.37 -5.42 -5.07
CA THR A 39 12.28 -5.05 -3.96
C THR A 39 13.10 -3.80 -4.26
N CYS A 40 12.96 -3.23 -5.47
CA CYS A 40 13.55 -1.97 -5.91
C CYS A 40 15.07 -1.87 -5.78
N ALA A 41 15.81 -2.96 -5.94
CA ALA A 41 17.27 -3.00 -5.81
C ALA A 41 17.99 -1.94 -6.68
N GLU A 42 17.45 -1.64 -7.89
CA GLU A 42 18.02 -0.64 -8.80
C GLU A 42 17.69 0.81 -8.40
N SER A 43 16.81 1.01 -7.42
CA SER A 43 16.39 2.33 -6.95
C SER A 43 17.00 2.70 -5.59
N VAL A 44 17.81 1.82 -5.02
CA VAL A 44 18.52 2.07 -3.77
C VAL A 44 19.50 3.22 -3.95
N PRO A 45 19.49 4.26 -3.09
CA PRO A 45 20.44 5.37 -3.18
C PRO A 45 21.89 4.92 -3.01
N ALA A 46 22.82 5.67 -3.63
CA ALA A 46 24.24 5.43 -3.47
C ALA A 46 24.67 5.47 -1.99
N GLY A 47 25.46 4.49 -1.57
CA GLY A 47 25.94 4.36 -0.19
C GLY A 47 25.16 3.36 0.66
N PHE A 48 24.06 2.80 0.16
CA PHE A 48 23.33 1.72 0.79
C PHE A 48 23.55 0.38 0.06
N PRO A 49 23.41 -0.77 0.73
CA PRO A 49 23.44 -2.09 0.09
C PRO A 49 22.25 -2.29 -0.85
N ALA A 50 22.39 -3.14 -1.88
CA ALA A 50 21.36 -3.33 -2.91
C ALA A 50 20.02 -3.89 -2.36
N ASP A 51 20.03 -4.55 -1.22
CA ASP A 51 18.85 -5.09 -0.54
C ASP A 51 18.31 -4.17 0.59
N GLU A 52 18.77 -2.92 0.67
CA GLU A 52 18.37 -1.99 1.72
C GLU A 52 16.86 -1.80 1.78
N LEU A 53 16.21 -1.49 0.66
CA LEU A 53 14.77 -1.26 0.61
C LEU A 53 13.95 -2.48 1.05
N LYS A 54 14.43 -3.68 0.74
CA LYS A 54 13.82 -4.93 1.25
C LYS A 54 13.99 -5.04 2.76
N THR A 55 15.16 -4.71 3.29
CA THR A 55 15.45 -4.75 4.74
C THR A 55 14.59 -3.73 5.49
N GLU A 56 14.46 -2.52 4.95
CA GLU A 56 13.63 -1.46 5.50
C GLU A 56 12.15 -1.85 5.51
N PHE A 57 11.64 -2.45 4.42
CA PHE A 57 10.28 -3.01 4.34
C PHE A 57 10.03 -4.04 5.44
N LEU A 58 10.92 -5.00 5.61
CA LEU A 58 10.75 -6.03 6.65
C LEU A 58 10.72 -5.39 8.06
N SER A 59 11.55 -4.37 8.30
CA SER A 59 11.53 -3.61 9.56
C SER A 59 10.23 -2.82 9.74
N ALA A 60 9.67 -2.25 8.68
CA ALA A 60 8.38 -1.58 8.70
C ALA A 60 7.25 -2.57 9.05
N MET A 61 7.23 -3.74 8.43
CA MET A 61 6.23 -4.80 8.71
C MET A 61 6.34 -5.33 10.15
N GLU A 62 7.56 -5.53 10.65
CA GLU A 62 7.78 -5.87 12.05
C GLU A 62 7.21 -4.81 12.99
N SER A 63 7.36 -3.53 12.64
CA SER A 63 6.79 -2.44 13.43
C SER A 63 5.27 -2.47 13.49
N TYR A 64 4.57 -2.95 12.45
CA TYR A 64 3.12 -3.21 12.47
C TYR A 64 2.76 -4.47 13.28
N GLY A 65 3.69 -5.39 13.49
CA GLY A 65 3.45 -6.71 14.06
C GLY A 65 2.90 -7.71 13.03
N ILE A 66 3.14 -7.50 11.75
CA ILE A 66 2.74 -8.41 10.67
C ILE A 66 3.80 -9.51 10.56
N PRO A 67 3.41 -10.79 10.73
CA PRO A 67 4.34 -11.91 10.71
C PRO A 67 4.85 -12.20 9.28
N ALA A 68 6.06 -12.76 9.19
CA ALA A 68 6.76 -12.97 7.92
C ALA A 68 5.98 -13.86 6.93
N GLU A 69 5.16 -14.80 7.41
CA GLU A 69 4.32 -15.67 6.57
C GLU A 69 3.19 -14.93 5.84
N GLN A 70 2.88 -13.70 6.25
CA GLN A 70 1.91 -12.81 5.60
C GLN A 70 2.56 -11.88 4.59
N LEU A 71 3.90 -11.92 4.45
CA LEU A 71 4.66 -11.11 3.52
C LEU A 71 5.01 -11.91 2.27
N ILE A 72 4.64 -11.38 1.11
CA ILE A 72 4.95 -11.99 -0.18
C ILE A 72 5.77 -10.97 -0.97
N LEU A 73 7.00 -11.33 -1.32
CA LEU A 73 7.89 -10.48 -2.08
C LEU A 73 8.18 -11.12 -3.43
N PHE A 74 7.95 -10.34 -4.49
CA PHE A 74 8.37 -10.64 -5.84
C PHE A 74 9.58 -9.77 -6.20
N ASP A 75 10.19 -10.06 -7.32
CA ASP A 75 11.39 -9.37 -7.80
C ASP A 75 11.23 -8.92 -9.27
N PHE A 76 10.06 -8.34 -9.56
CA PHE A 76 9.86 -7.71 -10.87
C PHE A 76 10.71 -6.43 -10.95
N GLN A 77 11.31 -6.22 -12.12
CA GLN A 77 12.16 -5.06 -12.34
C GLN A 77 11.34 -3.77 -12.25
N VAL A 78 11.75 -2.86 -11.35
CA VAL A 78 11.10 -1.56 -11.17
C VAL A 78 11.07 -0.75 -12.47
N ARG A 79 9.98 -0.08 -12.76
CA ARG A 79 9.67 0.68 -13.99
C ARG A 79 9.42 -0.17 -15.25
N HIS A 80 9.40 -1.50 -15.12
CA HIS A 80 9.20 -2.42 -16.25
C HIS A 80 7.93 -3.28 -16.14
N PHE A 81 7.05 -3.05 -15.15
CA PHE A 81 5.82 -3.83 -14.97
C PHE A 81 4.90 -3.89 -16.20
N PRO A 82 4.78 -2.83 -17.03
CA PRO A 82 4.01 -2.92 -18.27
C PRO A 82 4.46 -4.03 -19.22
N ALA A 83 5.75 -4.38 -19.23
CA ALA A 83 6.28 -5.47 -20.03
C ALA A 83 5.98 -6.86 -19.43
N HIS A 84 5.65 -6.93 -18.13
CA HIS A 84 5.41 -8.16 -17.36
C HIS A 84 3.94 -8.31 -16.93
N ARG A 85 3.01 -7.59 -17.55
CA ARG A 85 1.58 -7.57 -17.16
C ARG A 85 0.97 -8.95 -16.98
N GLN A 86 1.24 -9.88 -17.92
CA GLN A 86 0.64 -11.21 -17.85
C GLN A 86 1.23 -12.03 -16.69
N GLU A 87 2.52 -11.93 -16.43
CA GLU A 87 3.19 -12.61 -15.33
C GLU A 87 2.65 -12.07 -13.98
N ILE A 88 2.52 -10.76 -13.85
CA ILE A 88 1.92 -10.09 -12.69
C ILE A 88 0.48 -10.56 -12.48
N LEU A 89 -0.34 -10.61 -13.53
CA LEU A 89 -1.70 -11.12 -13.45
C LEU A 89 -1.76 -12.56 -12.92
N GLU A 90 -0.87 -13.44 -13.41
CA GLU A 90 -0.83 -14.83 -12.93
C GLU A 90 -0.46 -14.92 -11.44
N GLU A 91 0.46 -14.08 -10.97
CA GLU A 91 0.78 -14.03 -9.54
C GLU A 91 -0.40 -13.51 -8.71
N LEU A 92 -1.09 -12.46 -9.16
CA LEU A 92 -2.30 -11.95 -8.51
C LEU A 92 -3.42 -13.02 -8.44
N VAL A 93 -3.59 -13.81 -9.51
CA VAL A 93 -4.54 -14.94 -9.53
C VAL A 93 -4.13 -16.03 -8.53
N ARG A 94 -2.84 -16.33 -8.39
CA ARG A 94 -2.32 -17.27 -7.37
C ARG A 94 -2.56 -16.74 -5.97
N LEU A 95 -2.29 -15.46 -5.72
CA LEU A 95 -2.56 -14.80 -4.43
C LEU A 95 -4.05 -14.87 -4.07
N ASN A 96 -4.94 -14.58 -5.03
CA ASN A 96 -6.37 -14.65 -4.82
C ASN A 96 -6.81 -16.05 -4.35
N ARG A 97 -6.31 -17.11 -5.00
CA ARG A 97 -6.62 -18.50 -4.64
C ARG A 97 -6.04 -18.92 -3.29
N ARG A 98 -4.84 -18.44 -2.95
CA ARG A 98 -4.12 -18.80 -1.72
C ARG A 98 -4.68 -18.09 -0.49
N ILE A 99 -4.95 -16.80 -0.60
CA ILE A 99 -5.33 -15.93 0.53
C ILE A 99 -6.85 -15.87 0.67
N VAL A 100 -7.59 -15.81 -0.45
CA VAL A 100 -9.04 -15.58 -0.49
C VAL A 100 -9.40 -14.32 0.30
N PRO A 101 -8.90 -13.12 -0.10
CA PRO A 101 -9.11 -11.90 0.67
C PRO A 101 -10.56 -11.40 0.57
N ASP A 102 -11.06 -10.83 1.66
CA ASP A 102 -12.34 -10.10 1.69
C ASP A 102 -12.20 -8.70 1.08
N LEU A 103 -11.01 -8.10 1.22
CA LEU A 103 -10.67 -6.77 0.71
C LEU A 103 -9.26 -6.78 0.12
N VAL A 104 -9.12 -6.12 -1.02
CA VAL A 104 -7.83 -5.76 -1.62
C VAL A 104 -7.66 -4.25 -1.55
N LEU A 105 -6.52 -3.81 -1.04
CA LEU A 105 -6.04 -2.43 -1.13
C LEU A 105 -4.96 -2.39 -2.21
N ALA A 106 -5.15 -1.60 -3.25
CA ALA A 106 -4.27 -1.49 -4.41
C ALA A 106 -3.99 -0.02 -4.72
N PRO A 107 -3.00 0.33 -5.56
CA PRO A 107 -2.89 1.69 -6.06
C PRO A 107 -4.18 2.13 -6.78
N SER A 108 -4.47 3.42 -6.80
CA SER A 108 -5.54 3.99 -7.62
C SER A 108 -5.29 3.71 -9.11
N LEU A 109 -6.36 3.50 -9.88
CA LEU A 109 -6.30 3.46 -11.36
C LEU A 109 -5.84 4.79 -11.97
N HIS A 110 -5.91 5.89 -11.22
CA HIS A 110 -5.50 7.22 -11.66
C HIS A 110 -4.05 7.56 -11.29
N ASP A 111 -3.29 6.58 -10.77
CA ASP A 111 -1.86 6.74 -10.53
C ASP A 111 -1.09 6.77 -11.86
N VAL A 112 -0.25 7.80 -12.05
CA VAL A 112 0.50 7.98 -13.31
C VAL A 112 1.79 7.17 -13.36
N HIS A 113 2.20 6.55 -12.25
CA HIS A 113 3.35 5.66 -12.25
C HIS A 113 2.99 4.36 -12.96
N GLN A 114 3.72 4.00 -14.01
CA GLN A 114 3.41 2.86 -14.87
C GLN A 114 3.33 1.52 -14.14
N ASP A 115 4.15 1.32 -13.09
CA ASP A 115 4.12 0.10 -12.30
C ASP A 115 2.87 0.03 -11.43
N HIS A 116 2.50 1.15 -10.78
CA HIS A 116 1.27 1.26 -9.97
C HIS A 116 0.03 1.01 -10.82
N HIS A 117 -0.04 1.69 -11.97
CA HIS A 117 -1.13 1.52 -12.92
C HIS A 117 -1.27 0.06 -13.39
N THR A 118 -0.14 -0.62 -13.66
CA THR A 118 -0.15 -2.04 -14.02
C THR A 118 -0.73 -2.92 -12.91
N ILE A 119 -0.30 -2.72 -11.65
CA ILE A 119 -0.85 -3.47 -10.51
C ILE A 119 -2.34 -3.20 -10.34
N ALA A 120 -2.77 -1.94 -10.42
CA ALA A 120 -4.17 -1.56 -10.28
C ALA A 120 -5.08 -2.23 -11.35
N GLU A 121 -4.68 -2.15 -12.63
CA GLU A 121 -5.43 -2.77 -13.73
C GLU A 121 -5.51 -4.30 -13.59
N GLU A 122 -4.39 -4.95 -13.28
CA GLU A 122 -4.36 -6.42 -13.17
C GLU A 122 -5.05 -6.91 -11.89
N ALA A 123 -5.08 -6.12 -10.80
CA ALA A 123 -5.86 -6.42 -9.61
C ALA A 123 -7.35 -6.54 -9.91
N ILE A 124 -7.92 -5.61 -10.71
CA ILE A 124 -9.33 -5.66 -11.12
C ILE A 124 -9.66 -6.95 -11.89
N ARG A 125 -8.72 -7.41 -12.70
CA ARG A 125 -8.86 -8.66 -13.48
C ARG A 125 -8.75 -9.91 -12.61
N ALA A 126 -7.82 -9.91 -11.64
CA ALA A 126 -7.55 -11.05 -10.78
C ALA A 126 -8.60 -11.26 -9.68
N PHE A 127 -9.09 -10.16 -9.07
CA PHE A 127 -9.96 -10.19 -7.88
C PHE A 127 -11.43 -9.88 -8.22
N LYS A 128 -12.00 -10.58 -9.21
CA LYS A 128 -13.36 -10.33 -9.74
C LYS A 128 -14.50 -10.44 -8.73
N ARG A 129 -14.27 -11.16 -7.63
CA ARG A 129 -15.30 -11.46 -6.59
C ARG A 129 -14.90 -10.93 -5.22
N THR A 130 -14.00 -9.96 -5.17
CA THR A 130 -13.47 -9.35 -3.94
C THR A 130 -13.66 -7.85 -4.02
N SER A 131 -13.94 -7.20 -2.90
CA SER A 131 -13.94 -5.74 -2.81
C SER A 131 -12.53 -5.21 -3.04
N ILE A 132 -12.41 -4.13 -3.82
CA ILE A 132 -11.13 -3.48 -4.17
C ILE A 132 -11.27 -1.99 -3.92
N LEU A 133 -10.36 -1.44 -3.12
CA LEU A 133 -10.21 -0.01 -2.88
C LEU A 133 -8.85 0.46 -3.39
N GLY A 134 -8.86 1.53 -4.16
CA GLY A 134 -7.67 2.22 -4.66
C GLY A 134 -7.17 3.22 -3.64
N TYR A 135 -5.93 3.08 -3.14
CA TYR A 135 -5.33 4.04 -2.22
C TYR A 135 -4.70 5.23 -2.95
N GLU A 136 -4.60 6.35 -2.23
CA GLU A 136 -4.06 7.60 -2.73
C GLU A 136 -2.54 7.70 -2.52
N GLU A 137 -1.86 8.16 -3.57
CA GLU A 137 -0.51 8.72 -3.50
C GLU A 137 -0.49 10.11 -4.16
N PRO A 138 -0.69 11.21 -3.41
CA PRO A 138 -0.96 12.53 -3.97
C PRO A 138 0.09 13.05 -4.95
N TRP A 139 1.35 12.59 -4.84
CA TRP A 139 2.42 12.96 -5.78
C TRP A 139 2.33 12.25 -7.14
N ASN A 140 1.58 11.16 -7.22
CA ASN A 140 1.32 10.39 -8.43
C ASN A 140 -0.12 10.55 -8.94
N ASN A 141 -1.09 10.87 -8.09
CA ASN A 141 -2.48 11.01 -8.47
C ASN A 141 -2.78 12.43 -8.93
N LEU A 142 -2.81 12.67 -10.25
CA LEU A 142 -3.25 13.95 -10.82
C LEU A 142 -4.75 14.20 -10.62
N THR A 143 -5.52 13.13 -10.53
CA THR A 143 -6.93 13.11 -10.14
C THR A 143 -7.13 11.98 -9.14
N PHE A 144 -7.98 12.23 -8.13
CA PHE A 144 -8.37 11.22 -7.14
C PHE A 144 -9.76 11.59 -6.61
N ILE A 145 -10.64 10.60 -6.48
CA ILE A 145 -12.01 10.83 -6.04
C ILE A 145 -12.20 10.18 -4.66
N ASN A 146 -12.34 11.00 -3.64
CA ASN A 146 -12.57 10.54 -2.26
C ASN A 146 -13.97 9.91 -2.13
N GLN A 147 -14.06 8.58 -2.23
CA GLN A 147 -15.33 7.85 -2.17
C GLN A 147 -15.51 7.07 -0.87
N VAL A 148 -14.43 6.54 -0.32
CA VAL A 148 -14.43 5.80 0.94
C VAL A 148 -13.47 6.46 1.92
N TYR A 149 -13.94 6.67 3.15
CA TYR A 149 -13.16 7.23 4.23
C TYR A 149 -12.98 6.21 5.34
N VAL A 150 -11.76 5.89 5.66
CA VAL A 150 -11.40 5.10 6.84
C VAL A 150 -10.98 6.06 7.94
N THR A 151 -11.84 6.23 8.96
CA THR A 151 -11.52 7.10 10.11
C THR A 151 -10.36 6.52 10.89
N LEU A 152 -9.43 7.39 11.28
CA LEU A 152 -8.24 7.01 12.04
C LEU A 152 -8.24 7.71 13.41
N GLU A 153 -7.61 7.06 14.37
CA GLU A 153 -7.22 7.68 15.62
C GLU A 153 -5.72 8.03 15.59
N GLU A 154 -5.29 8.89 16.51
CA GLU A 154 -3.90 9.34 16.63
C GLU A 154 -2.91 8.16 16.56
N ARG A 155 -3.18 7.09 17.31
CA ARG A 155 -2.31 5.90 17.35
C ARG A 155 -2.14 5.19 16.01
N HIS A 156 -3.16 5.26 15.12
CA HIS A 156 -3.06 4.67 13.76
C HIS A 156 -2.15 5.51 12.88
N VAL A 157 -2.25 6.84 12.98
CA VAL A 157 -1.37 7.78 12.26
C VAL A 157 0.08 7.64 12.74
N GLU A 158 0.30 7.58 14.08
CA GLU A 158 1.62 7.35 14.66
C GLU A 158 2.22 6.01 14.22
N LYS A 159 1.40 4.96 14.13
CA LYS A 159 1.85 3.65 13.68
C LYS A 159 2.32 3.68 12.22
N LYS A 160 1.56 4.38 11.34
CA LYS A 160 1.97 4.64 9.95
C LYS A 160 3.28 5.42 9.88
N ILE A 161 3.40 6.51 10.63
CA ILE A 161 4.62 7.32 10.67
C ILE A 161 5.81 6.47 11.11
N ALA A 162 5.68 5.70 12.20
CA ALA A 162 6.74 4.85 12.71
C ALA A 162 7.19 3.77 11.73
N ALA A 163 6.29 3.27 10.89
CA ALA A 163 6.62 2.31 9.83
C ALA A 163 7.36 3.00 8.67
N VAL A 164 6.87 4.16 8.21
CA VAL A 164 7.52 4.92 7.12
C VAL A 164 8.90 5.43 7.55
N GLU A 165 9.11 5.78 8.81
CA GLU A 165 10.41 6.20 9.35
C GLU A 165 11.47 5.07 9.33
N ARG A 166 11.09 3.80 9.13
CA ARG A 166 12.04 2.69 8.94
C ARG A 166 12.80 2.79 7.62
N TYR A 167 12.26 3.52 6.64
CA TYR A 167 12.90 3.74 5.35
C TYR A 167 13.95 4.86 5.42
N ILE A 168 15.09 4.55 6.06
CA ILE A 168 16.21 5.49 6.26
C ILE A 168 16.78 5.96 4.93
N SER A 169 16.84 5.04 3.95
CA SER A 169 17.31 5.35 2.59
C SER A 169 16.43 6.35 1.85
N GLN A 170 15.15 6.49 2.28
CA GLN A 170 14.16 7.39 1.68
C GLN A 170 14.01 8.72 2.46
N ARG A 171 14.78 8.92 3.52
CA ARG A 171 14.78 10.17 4.29
C ARG A 171 15.10 11.36 3.38
N GLY A 172 14.32 12.42 3.52
CA GLY A 172 14.44 13.61 2.67
C GLY A 172 13.34 13.74 1.61
N ARG A 173 12.55 12.71 1.38
CA ARG A 173 11.32 12.81 0.58
C ARG A 173 10.24 13.47 1.43
N ILE A 174 9.69 14.59 0.98
CA ILE A 174 8.69 15.38 1.72
C ILE A 174 7.48 14.51 2.08
N TYR A 175 6.99 13.70 1.14
CA TYR A 175 5.82 12.86 1.32
C TYR A 175 6.02 11.68 2.30
N ALA A 176 7.27 11.33 2.62
CA ALA A 176 7.60 10.33 3.63
C ALA A 176 7.82 10.94 5.04
N SER A 177 7.63 12.24 5.19
CA SER A 177 7.76 12.88 6.51
C SER A 177 6.51 12.66 7.37
N GLY A 178 6.71 12.48 8.68
CA GLY A 178 5.59 12.37 9.64
C GLY A 178 4.68 13.60 9.63
N GLU A 179 5.23 14.79 9.37
CA GLU A 179 4.47 16.04 9.23
C GLU A 179 3.51 15.95 8.03
N TYR A 180 3.99 15.53 6.86
CA TYR A 180 3.14 15.38 5.68
C TYR A 180 2.05 14.32 5.88
N ILE A 181 2.42 13.14 6.40
CA ILE A 181 1.49 12.04 6.66
C ILE A 181 0.35 12.51 7.58
N ARG A 182 0.69 13.22 8.66
CA ARG A 182 -0.30 13.76 9.60
C ARG A 182 -1.18 14.82 8.95
N ALA A 183 -0.60 15.75 8.19
CA ALA A 183 -1.32 16.81 7.51
C ALA A 183 -2.33 16.25 6.49
N LEU A 184 -1.92 15.24 5.71
CA LEU A 184 -2.78 14.57 4.74
C LEU A 184 -3.96 13.87 5.43
N ALA A 185 -3.68 13.08 6.47
CA ALA A 185 -4.72 12.38 7.23
C ALA A 185 -5.70 13.37 7.89
N MET A 186 -5.21 14.52 8.37
CA MET A 186 -6.06 15.59 8.93
C MET A 186 -6.91 16.23 7.84
N SER A 187 -6.34 16.51 6.66
CA SER A 187 -7.06 17.08 5.51
C SER A 187 -8.26 16.22 5.11
N HIS A 188 -8.08 14.91 5.07
CA HIS A 188 -9.16 13.98 4.77
C HIS A 188 -10.16 13.85 5.93
N GLY A 189 -9.68 13.84 7.15
CA GLY A 189 -10.54 13.79 8.34
C GLY A 189 -11.53 14.95 8.41
N VAL A 190 -11.09 16.17 8.13
CA VAL A 190 -11.94 17.38 8.11
C VAL A 190 -13.13 17.23 7.18
N GLN A 191 -12.99 16.56 6.03
CA GLN A 191 -14.08 16.39 5.06
C GLN A 191 -15.28 15.62 5.64
N ILE A 192 -15.05 14.80 6.65
CA ILE A 192 -16.10 13.99 7.31
C ILE A 192 -16.30 14.33 8.79
N GLY A 193 -15.77 15.47 9.25
CA GLY A 193 -15.88 15.91 10.64
C GLY A 193 -15.14 15.01 11.63
N ARG A 194 -14.01 14.42 11.22
CA ARG A 194 -13.12 13.62 12.05
C ARG A 194 -11.74 14.27 12.12
N GLN A 195 -10.93 13.84 13.08
CA GLN A 195 -9.57 14.37 13.24
C GLN A 195 -8.67 13.84 12.11
N TYR A 196 -8.72 12.55 11.84
CA TYR A 196 -7.92 11.89 10.82
C TYR A 196 -8.75 10.89 10.02
N ALA A 197 -8.42 10.75 8.74
CA ALA A 197 -8.89 9.70 7.87
C ALA A 197 -7.86 9.39 6.78
N GLU A 198 -7.92 8.20 6.23
CA GLU A 198 -7.40 7.86 4.90
C GLU A 198 -8.56 7.73 3.93
N VAL A 199 -8.29 7.98 2.65
CA VAL A 199 -9.30 7.98 1.59
C VAL A 199 -8.97 6.97 0.51
N PHE A 200 -10.01 6.50 -0.15
CA PHE A 200 -9.88 5.49 -1.21
C PHE A 200 -10.88 5.77 -2.33
N GLU A 201 -10.52 5.38 -3.54
CA GLU A 201 -11.43 5.17 -4.65
C GLU A 201 -12.04 3.78 -4.56
N THR A 202 -13.27 3.63 -5.06
CA THR A 202 -13.96 2.33 -5.09
C THR A 202 -13.85 1.70 -6.47
N GLU A 203 -12.94 0.76 -6.63
CA GLU A 203 -12.81 0.00 -7.87
C GLU A 203 -13.88 -1.10 -7.96
N ARG A 204 -14.20 -1.68 -6.82
CA ARG A 204 -15.29 -2.65 -6.64
C ARG A 204 -15.69 -2.74 -5.18
N TRP A 205 -16.98 -2.76 -4.94
CA TRP A 205 -17.53 -3.01 -3.61
C TRP A 205 -18.59 -4.11 -3.66
N ILE A 206 -18.40 -5.15 -2.87
CA ILE A 206 -19.31 -6.31 -2.80
C ILE A 206 -19.77 -6.43 -1.34
N LEU A 207 -21.10 -6.42 -1.15
CA LEU A 207 -21.78 -6.59 0.15
C LEU A 207 -22.11 -8.05 0.42
#